data_af6eee054820eb06bf77e3a3f94c8c8a
#
_entry.id   af6eee054820eb06bf77e3a3f94c8c8a
#
_cell.length_a   1.000
_cell.length_b   1.000
_cell.length_c   1.000
_cell.angle_alpha   90.00
_cell.angle_beta   90.00
_cell.angle_gamma   90.00
#
_symmetry.space_group_name_H-M   'P 1'
#
loop_
_entity.id
_entity.type
_entity.pdbx_description
1 polymer ?
#
loop_
_entity_poly.entity_id
_entity_poly.type
_entity_poly.pdbx_seq_one_letter_code
_entity_poly.pdbx_strand_id
1 'polypeptide(L)'
;MIPKKIFSFWSGKTSIVVDACFRRFEELHPGWIIEIHNDFSQIEPCEGFEKLGLHHKTDWLRICLISKYGGVWLDASMVLNKPVTEWLDLSDHRVVGFQCPIGIGESSPVLENWTFAAKANHPLINNWKAECRKTINMGYKAFKEH
;
A
#
# COMPACT_ATOMS: atom_id res chain seq x y z
N MET A 1 -2.80 -3.20 -18.01
CA MET A 1 -1.95 -2.08 -17.57
C MET A 1 -2.42 -1.63 -16.21
N ILE A 2 -1.52 -1.33 -15.31
CA ILE A 2 -1.80 -0.76 -13.98
C ILE A 2 -2.19 0.71 -14.15
N PRO A 3 -3.26 1.21 -13.49
CA PRO A 3 -3.68 2.60 -13.61
C PRO A 3 -2.58 3.59 -13.15
N LYS A 4 -2.50 4.73 -13.84
CA LYS A 4 -1.63 5.86 -13.48
C LYS A 4 -2.20 6.62 -12.28
N LYS A 5 -2.17 5.97 -11.13
CA LYS A 5 -2.71 6.46 -9.88
C LYS A 5 -1.80 6.09 -8.71
N ILE A 6 -1.51 7.05 -7.86
CA ILE A 6 -0.71 6.87 -6.65
C ILE A 6 -1.60 7.10 -5.45
N PHE A 7 -1.53 6.18 -4.49
CA PHE A 7 -2.13 6.31 -3.18
C PHE A 7 -1.05 6.39 -2.11
N SER A 8 -1.29 7.22 -1.11
CA SER A 8 -0.49 7.30 0.10
C SER A 8 -1.38 7.64 1.30
N PHE A 9 -0.82 7.62 2.49
CA PHE A 9 -1.54 7.96 3.72
C PHE A 9 -0.66 8.74 4.69
N TRP A 10 -1.25 9.75 5.31
CA TRP A 10 -0.65 10.45 6.45
C TRP A 10 -1.73 10.97 7.37
N SER A 11 -1.62 10.71 8.66
CA SER A 11 -2.52 11.27 9.66
C SER A 11 -1.79 12.29 10.55
N GLY A 12 -2.50 13.37 10.90
CA GLY A 12 -1.96 14.43 11.72
C GLY A 12 -1.18 15.49 10.93
N LYS A 13 -0.43 16.32 11.65
CA LYS A 13 0.38 17.39 11.05
C LYS A 13 1.55 16.80 10.28
N THR A 14 1.73 17.22 9.04
CA THR A 14 2.88 16.83 8.23
C THR A 14 4.16 17.51 8.72
N SER A 15 5.29 16.87 8.47
CA SER A 15 6.60 17.47 8.60
C SER A 15 7.07 18.03 7.27
N ILE A 16 8.07 18.89 7.30
CA ILE A 16 8.70 19.43 6.08
C ILE A 16 9.20 18.31 5.14
N VAL A 17 9.63 17.20 5.70
CA VAL A 17 10.10 16.03 4.93
C VAL A 17 8.94 15.34 4.23
N VAL A 18 7.83 15.09 4.92
CA VAL A 18 6.63 14.47 4.34
C VAL A 18 6.02 15.37 3.26
N ASP A 19 5.94 16.67 3.50
CA ASP A 19 5.48 17.63 2.49
C ASP A 19 6.36 17.62 1.24
N ALA A 20 7.68 17.49 1.43
CA ALA A 20 8.62 17.36 0.31
C ALA A 20 8.41 16.06 -0.47
N CYS A 21 8.15 14.93 0.22
CA CYS A 21 7.85 13.65 -0.43
C CYS A 21 6.58 13.75 -1.28
N PHE A 22 5.49 14.30 -0.74
CA PHE A 22 4.24 14.45 -1.48
C PHE A 22 4.38 15.37 -2.70
N ARG A 23 5.11 16.46 -2.55
CA ARG A 23 5.43 17.35 -3.69
C ARG A 23 6.20 16.60 -4.78
N ARG A 24 7.16 15.75 -4.40
CA ARG A 24 7.90 14.93 -5.37
C ARG A 24 7.01 13.90 -6.07
N PHE A 25 5.99 13.37 -5.40
CA PHE A 25 5.02 12.49 -6.07
C PHE A 25 4.33 13.23 -7.22
N GLU A 26 3.88 14.45 -6.99
CA GLU A 26 3.21 15.27 -8.01
C GLU A 26 4.16 15.71 -9.13
N GLU A 27 5.34 16.23 -8.78
CA GLU A 27 6.32 16.73 -9.75
C GLU A 27 6.81 15.65 -10.72
N LEU A 28 7.02 14.44 -10.23
CA LEU A 28 7.53 13.33 -11.03
C LEU A 28 6.47 12.59 -11.84
N HIS A 29 5.19 12.83 -11.57
CA HIS A 29 4.09 12.11 -12.22
C HIS A 29 3.06 13.06 -12.81
N PRO A 30 3.45 13.94 -13.77
CA PRO A 30 2.51 14.84 -14.40
C PRO A 30 1.38 14.06 -15.10
N GLY A 31 0.13 14.48 -14.86
CA GLY A 31 -1.06 13.84 -15.42
C GLY A 31 -1.50 12.55 -14.72
N TRP A 32 -0.86 12.16 -13.61
CA TRP A 32 -1.34 11.07 -12.76
C TRP A 32 -2.35 11.58 -11.73
N ILE A 33 -3.19 10.67 -11.25
CA ILE A 33 -4.05 10.93 -10.10
C ILE A 33 -3.24 10.58 -8.84
N ILE A 34 -3.09 11.55 -7.91
CA ILE A 34 -2.37 11.35 -6.66
C ILE A 34 -3.34 11.61 -5.51
N GLU A 35 -3.60 10.61 -4.70
CA GLU A 35 -4.51 10.69 -3.57
C GLU A 35 -3.75 10.39 -2.26
N ILE A 36 -3.63 11.42 -1.44
CA ILE A 36 -3.09 11.30 -0.09
C ILE A 36 -4.25 11.24 0.89
N HIS A 37 -4.50 10.06 1.43
CA HIS A 37 -5.56 9.85 2.40
C HIS A 37 -5.09 10.26 3.80
N ASN A 38 -6.00 10.76 4.61
CA ASN A 38 -5.76 11.15 6.02
C ASN A 38 -6.75 10.50 6.98
N ASP A 39 -7.67 9.72 6.46
CA ASP A 39 -8.66 8.95 7.21
C ASP A 39 -8.85 7.55 6.62
N PHE A 40 -9.76 6.78 7.20
CA PHE A 40 -10.07 5.41 6.79
C PHE A 40 -11.47 5.27 6.15
N SER A 41 -12.01 6.34 5.58
CA SER A 41 -13.35 6.32 4.95
C SER A 41 -13.45 5.39 3.74
N GLN A 42 -12.33 5.06 3.11
CA GLN A 42 -12.25 4.24 1.89
C GLN A 42 -12.02 2.75 2.14
N ILE A 43 -11.93 2.31 3.39
CA ILE A 43 -11.75 0.90 3.70
C ILE A 43 -13.07 0.12 3.55
N GLU A 44 -12.93 -1.17 3.28
CA GLU A 44 -14.03 -2.11 3.47
C GLU A 44 -14.23 -2.38 4.96
N PRO A 45 -15.49 -2.46 5.45
CA PRO A 45 -15.75 -2.81 6.83
C PRO A 45 -15.07 -4.14 7.21
N CYS A 46 -14.42 -4.14 8.38
CA CYS A 46 -13.72 -5.32 8.88
C CYS A 46 -13.89 -5.37 10.41
N GLU A 47 -14.39 -6.48 10.92
CA GLU A 47 -14.52 -6.68 12.36
C GLU A 47 -13.13 -6.65 13.02
N GLY A 48 -13.02 -5.96 14.14
CA GLY A 48 -11.74 -5.80 14.85
C GLY A 48 -10.86 -4.65 14.36
N PHE A 49 -11.19 -4.01 13.22
CA PHE A 49 -10.40 -2.89 12.66
C PHE A 49 -10.14 -1.78 13.67
N GLU A 50 -11.15 -1.40 14.47
CA GLU A 50 -11.02 -0.30 15.43
C GLU A 50 -10.00 -0.57 16.55
N LYS A 51 -9.70 -1.83 16.82
CA LYS A 51 -8.71 -2.25 17.82
C LYS A 51 -7.27 -2.25 17.28
N LEU A 52 -7.08 -2.04 15.99
CA LEU A 52 -5.76 -2.02 15.35
C LEU A 52 -5.03 -0.72 15.66
N GLY A 53 -3.72 -0.79 15.80
CA GLY A 53 -2.85 0.38 15.76
C GLY A 53 -2.80 1.01 14.36
N LEU A 54 -2.34 2.27 14.30
CA LEU A 54 -2.33 3.07 13.07
C LEU A 54 -1.64 2.37 11.89
N HIS A 55 -0.50 1.72 12.13
CA HIS A 55 0.23 1.01 11.07
C HIS A 55 -0.61 -0.10 10.44
N HIS A 56 -1.25 -0.94 11.25
CA HIS A 56 -2.09 -2.02 10.74
C HIS A 56 -3.39 -1.51 10.10
N LYS A 57 -3.94 -0.40 10.58
CA LYS A 57 -5.05 0.30 9.92
C LYS A 57 -4.64 0.77 8.53
N THR A 58 -3.42 1.29 8.39
CA THR A 58 -2.87 1.72 7.10
C THR A 58 -2.57 0.52 6.18
N ASP A 59 -2.11 -0.61 6.73
CA ASP A 59 -1.94 -1.85 5.95
C ASP A 59 -3.26 -2.31 5.35
N TRP A 60 -4.35 -2.25 6.11
CA TRP A 60 -5.68 -2.56 5.60
C TRP A 60 -6.15 -1.57 4.53
N LEU A 61 -5.94 -0.28 4.74
CA LEU A 61 -6.30 0.76 3.77
C LEU A 61 -5.60 0.56 2.43
N ARG A 62 -4.26 0.33 2.42
CA ARG A 62 -3.50 0.17 1.17
C ARG A 62 -4.00 -1.01 0.34
N ILE A 63 -4.32 -2.12 0.98
CA ILE A 63 -4.85 -3.31 0.31
C ILE A 63 -6.26 -3.03 -0.24
N CYS A 64 -7.14 -2.38 0.52
CA CYS A 64 -8.47 -2.00 0.07
C CYS A 64 -8.42 -1.09 -1.17
N LEU A 65 -7.59 -0.05 -1.14
CA LEU A 65 -7.45 0.91 -2.24
C LEU A 65 -6.94 0.23 -3.51
N ILE A 66 -5.85 -0.52 -3.43
CA ILE A 66 -5.26 -1.19 -4.60
C ILE A 66 -6.18 -2.30 -5.11
N SER A 67 -6.85 -3.04 -4.24
CA SER A 67 -7.85 -4.04 -4.65
C SER A 67 -8.99 -3.40 -5.44
N LYS A 68 -9.50 -2.27 -4.98
CA LYS A 68 -10.68 -1.61 -5.56
C LYS A 68 -10.37 -0.82 -6.83
N TYR A 69 -9.31 -0.04 -6.81
CA TYR A 69 -9.03 0.94 -7.85
C TYR A 69 -7.84 0.59 -8.74
N GLY A 70 -6.96 -0.28 -8.29
CA GLY A 70 -5.65 -0.47 -8.90
C GLY A 70 -4.78 0.78 -8.75
N GLY A 71 -3.54 0.69 -9.20
CA GLY A 71 -2.57 1.77 -9.10
C GLY A 71 -1.35 1.40 -8.28
N VAL A 72 -0.68 2.38 -7.75
CA VAL A 72 0.58 2.27 -6.99
C VAL A 72 0.35 2.76 -5.57
N TRP A 73 0.76 1.98 -4.58
CA TRP A 73 0.91 2.45 -3.21
C TRP A 73 2.32 2.95 -2.97
N LEU A 74 2.46 4.12 -2.36
CA LEU A 74 3.73 4.66 -1.86
C LEU A 74 3.57 5.09 -0.41
N ASP A 75 4.45 4.63 0.48
CA ASP A 75 4.50 5.16 1.83
C ASP A 75 4.91 6.64 1.82
N ALA A 76 4.33 7.43 2.74
CA ALA A 76 4.50 8.87 2.80
C ALA A 76 5.93 9.36 3.05
N SER A 77 6.80 8.48 3.57
CA SER A 77 8.21 8.78 3.85
C SER A 77 9.14 8.47 2.68
N MET A 78 8.61 8.05 1.53
CA MET A 78 9.43 7.73 0.36
C MET A 78 9.92 8.98 -0.36
N VAL A 79 11.23 9.12 -0.44
CA VAL A 79 11.88 10.19 -1.22
C VAL A 79 12.13 9.68 -2.64
N LEU A 80 11.33 10.14 -3.60
CA LEU A 80 11.48 9.75 -5.00
C LEU A 80 12.53 10.62 -5.71
N ASN A 81 13.51 9.97 -6.33
CA ASN A 81 14.46 10.63 -7.24
C ASN A 81 14.00 10.55 -8.69
N LYS A 82 13.20 9.55 -9.02
CA LYS A 82 12.72 9.22 -10.37
C LYS A 82 11.25 8.81 -10.32
N PRO A 83 10.51 8.97 -11.44
CA PRO A 83 9.13 8.52 -11.51
C PRO A 83 9.05 7.00 -11.32
N VAL A 84 7.94 6.52 -10.76
CA VAL A 84 7.74 5.09 -10.47
C VAL A 84 7.85 4.21 -11.72
N THR A 85 7.57 4.73 -12.89
CA THR A 85 7.70 4.03 -14.17
C THR A 85 9.12 3.66 -14.58
N GLU A 86 10.13 4.24 -13.93
CA GLU A 86 11.53 3.88 -14.19
C GLU A 86 12.01 2.67 -13.37
N TRP A 87 11.24 2.26 -12.37
CA TRP A 87 11.63 1.17 -11.46
C TRP A 87 10.50 0.18 -11.14
N LEU A 88 9.26 0.44 -11.57
CA LEU A 88 8.15 -0.51 -11.57
C LEU A 88 7.63 -0.69 -13.00
N ASP A 89 7.55 -1.92 -13.47
CA ASP A 89 6.94 -2.22 -14.77
C ASP A 89 5.41 -2.23 -14.66
N LEU A 90 4.80 -1.08 -14.90
CA LEU A 90 3.35 -0.91 -14.82
C LEU A 90 2.59 -1.44 -16.06
N SER A 91 3.31 -1.89 -17.09
CA SER A 91 2.69 -2.55 -18.26
C SER A 91 2.25 -3.97 -17.95
N ASP A 92 2.85 -4.56 -16.93
CA ASP A 92 2.57 -5.92 -16.50
C ASP A 92 1.14 -6.06 -15.93
N HIS A 93 0.61 -7.25 -16.03
CA HIS A 93 -0.66 -7.64 -15.43
C HIS A 93 -0.50 -8.29 -14.06
N ARG A 94 0.73 -8.46 -13.60
CA ARG A 94 1.09 -9.03 -12.32
C ARG A 94 1.05 -7.97 -11.21
N VAL A 95 1.18 -8.41 -9.97
CA VAL A 95 1.53 -7.52 -8.87
C VAL A 95 3.01 -7.18 -9.00
N VAL A 96 3.33 -5.91 -8.97
CA VAL A 96 4.70 -5.40 -9.06
C VAL A 96 5.10 -4.79 -7.72
N GLY A 97 6.29 -5.11 -7.25
CA GLY A 97 6.79 -4.62 -5.96
C GLY A 97 8.17 -5.18 -5.66
N PHE A 98 8.63 -4.97 -4.46
CA PHE A 98 9.92 -5.45 -3.99
C PHE A 98 9.78 -6.67 -3.11
N GLN A 99 10.75 -7.55 -3.18
CA GLN A 99 10.86 -8.70 -2.31
C GLN A 99 12.02 -8.48 -1.33
N CYS A 100 11.77 -8.73 -0.04
CA CYS A 100 12.83 -8.83 0.93
C CYS A 100 13.47 -10.23 0.85
N PRO A 101 14.76 -10.35 0.52
CA PRO A 101 15.45 -11.64 0.48
C PRO A 101 15.69 -12.22 1.88
N ILE A 102 15.62 -11.38 2.92
CA ILE A 102 15.81 -11.77 4.32
C ILE A 102 14.43 -12.08 4.90
N GLY A 103 13.82 -13.15 4.42
CA GLY A 103 12.60 -13.68 5.02
C GLY A 103 12.88 -14.32 6.36
N ILE A 104 12.03 -14.10 7.32
CA ILE A 104 11.94 -14.88 8.55
C ILE A 104 11.53 -16.29 8.14
N GLY A 105 12.51 -17.19 8.03
CA GLY A 105 12.28 -18.55 7.53
C GLY A 105 12.72 -18.69 6.07
N GLU A 106 13.71 -19.50 5.89
CA GLU A 106 14.60 -19.68 4.75
C GLU A 106 13.97 -20.03 3.38
N SER A 107 12.66 -19.97 3.18
CA SER A 107 12.04 -20.54 1.98
C SER A 107 11.09 -19.66 1.21
N SER A 108 10.74 -18.47 1.66
CA SER A 108 9.81 -17.61 0.92
C SER A 108 10.16 -16.14 1.02
N PRO A 109 10.49 -15.49 -0.11
CA PRO A 109 10.66 -14.04 -0.11
C PRO A 109 9.34 -13.36 0.25
N VAL A 110 9.41 -12.36 1.12
CA VAL A 110 8.25 -11.56 1.54
C VAL A 110 8.10 -10.37 0.61
N LEU A 111 6.88 -10.12 0.15
CA LEU A 111 6.58 -8.89 -0.59
C LEU A 111 6.59 -7.71 0.39
N GLU A 112 7.43 -6.73 0.09
CA GLU A 112 7.46 -5.46 0.84
C GLU A 112 6.19 -4.66 0.59
N ASN A 113 5.58 -4.15 1.66
CA ASN A 113 4.30 -3.44 1.56
C ASN A 113 4.42 -1.90 1.53
N TRP A 114 5.62 -1.35 1.66
CA TRP A 114 5.85 0.10 1.57
C TRP A 114 5.66 0.66 0.16
N THR A 115 5.78 -0.19 -0.87
CA THR A 115 5.38 0.10 -2.24
C THR A 115 5.03 -1.17 -2.98
N PHE A 116 3.92 -1.14 -3.68
CA PHE A 116 3.51 -2.17 -4.63
C PHE A 116 2.45 -1.60 -5.59
N ALA A 117 2.27 -2.27 -6.70
CA ALA A 117 1.34 -1.86 -7.73
C ALA A 117 0.57 -3.07 -8.28
N ALA A 118 -0.70 -2.87 -8.60
CA ALA A 118 -1.52 -3.87 -9.26
C ALA A 118 -2.69 -3.21 -10.02
N LYS A 119 -3.28 -3.96 -10.96
CA LYS A 119 -4.58 -3.59 -11.52
C LYS A 119 -5.69 -3.83 -10.49
N ALA A 120 -6.81 -3.13 -10.64
CA ALA A 120 -8.01 -3.37 -9.82
C ALA A 120 -8.45 -4.84 -9.90
N ASN A 121 -8.96 -5.34 -8.79
CA ASN A 121 -9.45 -6.72 -8.66
C ASN A 121 -8.43 -7.81 -9.02
N HIS A 122 -7.13 -7.52 -8.88
CA HIS A 122 -6.12 -8.53 -9.13
C HIS A 122 -6.25 -9.72 -8.15
N PRO A 123 -6.25 -10.99 -8.63
CA PRO A 123 -6.51 -12.16 -7.78
C PRO A 123 -5.58 -12.26 -6.56
N LEU A 124 -4.28 -12.01 -6.75
CA LEU A 124 -3.31 -12.04 -5.65
C LEU A 124 -3.62 -10.99 -4.58
N ILE A 125 -3.98 -9.75 -4.99
CA ILE A 125 -4.34 -8.69 -4.04
C ILE A 125 -5.64 -9.03 -3.30
N ASN A 126 -6.62 -9.60 -4.01
CA ASN A 126 -7.87 -10.03 -3.39
C ASN A 126 -7.65 -11.18 -2.39
N ASN A 127 -6.79 -12.13 -2.71
CA ASN A 127 -6.42 -13.20 -1.77
C ASN A 127 -5.66 -12.63 -0.54
N TRP A 128 -4.71 -11.74 -0.77
CA TRP A 128 -4.02 -11.05 0.32
C TRP A 128 -5.00 -10.28 1.22
N LYS A 129 -5.94 -9.54 0.61
CA LYS A 129 -7.01 -8.85 1.34
C LYS A 129 -7.86 -9.82 2.16
N ALA A 130 -8.22 -10.98 1.61
CA ALA A 130 -9.00 -11.99 2.32
C ALA A 130 -8.26 -12.57 3.54
N GLU A 131 -6.97 -12.89 3.39
CA GLU A 131 -6.14 -13.38 4.51
C GLU A 131 -5.93 -12.30 5.58
N CYS A 132 -5.67 -11.06 5.16
CA CYS A 132 -5.55 -9.93 6.07
C CYS A 132 -6.83 -9.72 6.88
N ARG A 133 -8.01 -9.81 6.23
CA ARG A 133 -9.32 -9.74 6.92
C ARG A 133 -9.48 -10.83 7.97
N LYS A 134 -9.12 -12.07 7.65
CA LYS A 134 -9.17 -13.16 8.63
C LYS A 134 -8.33 -12.85 9.87
N THR A 135 -7.10 -12.38 9.64
CA THR A 135 -6.17 -12.04 10.73
C THR A 135 -6.70 -10.89 11.58
N ILE A 136 -7.27 -9.86 10.95
CA ILE A 136 -7.89 -8.73 11.68
C ILE A 136 -9.07 -9.21 12.53
N ASN A 137 -9.94 -10.05 11.97
CA ASN A 137 -11.11 -10.61 12.67
C ASN A 137 -10.71 -11.51 13.86
N MET A 138 -9.56 -12.17 13.80
CA MET A 138 -8.99 -12.95 14.92
C MET A 138 -8.49 -12.08 16.07
N GLY A 139 -8.31 -10.79 15.83
CA GLY A 139 -7.91 -9.79 16.80
C GLY A 139 -6.41 -9.49 16.85
N TYR A 140 -6.06 -8.42 17.57
CA TYR A 140 -4.72 -7.84 17.59
C TYR A 140 -3.59 -8.81 18.02
N LYS A 141 -3.89 -9.79 18.88
CA LYS A 141 -2.89 -10.79 19.30
C LYS A 141 -2.43 -11.66 18.14
N ALA A 142 -3.37 -12.11 17.31
CA ALA A 142 -3.05 -12.90 16.12
C ALA A 142 -2.20 -12.12 15.10
N PHE A 143 -2.35 -10.81 15.02
CA PHE A 143 -1.54 -9.95 14.15
C PHE A 143 -0.06 -9.89 14.56
N LYS A 144 0.24 -10.12 15.84
CA LYS A 144 1.63 -10.11 16.35
C LYS A 144 2.33 -11.45 16.23
N GLU A 145 1.59 -12.52 16.02
CA GLU A 145 2.11 -13.90 15.98
C GLU A 145 2.31 -14.41 14.54
N HIS A 146 1.93 -13.62 13.55
CA HIS A 146 2.08 -13.85 12.11
C HIS A 146 2.87 -12.73 11.45
#